data_5058006f81338dc0049c6d808cfd12b9
#
_entry.id   5058006f81338dc0049c6d808cfd12b9
#
_cell.length_a   1.000
_cell.length_b   1.000
_cell.length_c   1.000
_cell.angle_alpha   90.00
_cell.angle_beta   90.00
_cell.angle_gamma   90.00
#
_symmetry.space_group_name_H-M   'P 1'
#
loop_
_entity.id
_entity.type
_entity.pdbx_description
1 polymer ?
#
loop_
_entity_poly.entity_id
_entity_poly.type
_entity_poly.pdbx_seq_one_letter_code
_entity_poly.pdbx_strand_id
1 'polypeptide(L)'
;MTVQYSPKRLFSASLLAAGLSLPALPALALDADDFATKLAALSSQSGNRLSFSAVEPDGSTVVLRSVRIEVPGQAPIAAGDITFKGVEEEDDGGYFVSEALFEDVEINEGPTTVTVEGIEMTGLSVPGNGETGSLAGMLFYEGFSTGEISVETDDVRVFSMAGVDMQVERQDDGSKVDMRMNGSDLKIDLSTIDDPKARDAIQQLGYETLTGDINLTAAWDATAGTVNMQEYSLNLDDVGRLSMSMEISGYTLEFINAMQQAQAAAAANPDPQAAQQALGFAMLGMLQQLNFNSASVRFEDASVTERALAFAGKQQGVSGDQMRMALKGMLPLMLGRIGIPELQKQIAAAASVYLDNPQDITITAMPASPVAVPVIMGAGMGDPKSLVDLLNVQIIANKPVEVCCKQ
;
A
#
# COMPACT_ATOMS: atom_id res chain seq x y z
N MET A 1 -57.44 36.38 -24.08
CA MET A 1 -58.65 36.42 -23.27
C MET A 1 -58.19 36.46 -21.82
N THR A 2 -57.96 37.67 -21.33
CA THR A 2 -58.87 38.53 -20.54
C THR A 2 -59.32 37.80 -19.27
N VAL A 3 -58.72 38.26 -18.17
CA VAL A 3 -59.31 39.09 -17.10
C VAL A 3 -59.94 38.21 -16.03
N GLN A 4 -59.75 38.34 -14.72
CA GLN A 4 -60.03 39.55 -13.93
C GLN A 4 -59.47 39.45 -12.50
N TYR A 5 -58.98 40.56 -12.01
CA TYR A 5 -58.76 40.92 -10.60
C TYR A 5 -60.10 41.07 -9.84
N SER A 6 -60.13 40.73 -8.56
CA SER A 6 -60.86 41.55 -7.58
C SER A 6 -60.44 41.29 -6.14
N PRO A 7 -60.62 42.26 -5.20
CA PRO A 7 -59.73 42.42 -4.05
C PRO A 7 -60.39 42.31 -2.70
N LYS A 8 -59.54 42.35 -1.66
CA LYS A 8 -59.78 42.81 -0.27
C LYS A 8 -60.73 42.02 0.62
N ARG A 9 -60.19 41.48 1.67
CA ARG A 9 -60.63 41.81 3.06
C ARG A 9 -59.48 41.72 4.04
N LEU A 10 -59.14 42.85 4.63
CA LEU A 10 -58.35 43.03 5.85
C LEU A 10 -59.11 42.35 7.04
N PHE A 11 -58.44 41.42 7.71
CA PHE A 11 -58.78 41.13 9.08
C PHE A 11 -57.50 41.22 9.91
N SER A 12 -57.40 42.23 10.72
CA SER A 12 -56.47 42.37 11.82
C SER A 12 -56.80 41.32 12.87
N ALA A 13 -55.85 40.44 13.10
CA ALA A 13 -55.86 39.59 14.30
C ALA A 13 -54.46 39.69 14.92
N SER A 14 -54.39 40.48 15.98
CA SER A 14 -53.28 40.49 16.91
C SER A 14 -53.16 39.13 17.57
N LEU A 15 -52.11 38.38 17.25
CA LEU A 15 -51.78 37.17 18.01
C LEU A 15 -50.50 37.42 18.78
N LEU A 16 -50.64 37.28 20.11
CA LEU A 16 -49.59 37.23 21.10
C LEU A 16 -48.45 36.31 20.64
N ALA A 17 -47.26 36.85 20.54
CA ALA A 17 -46.02 36.10 20.48
C ALA A 17 -45.75 35.50 21.87
N ALA A 18 -46.27 34.31 22.16
CA ALA A 18 -45.76 33.48 23.23
C ALA A 18 -44.43 32.90 22.77
N GLY A 19 -43.33 33.50 23.23
CA GLY A 19 -41.99 32.94 23.05
C GLY A 19 -41.90 31.55 23.70
N LEU A 20 -41.98 30.52 22.89
CA LEU A 20 -41.51 29.21 23.28
C LEU A 20 -39.98 29.27 23.26
N SER A 21 -39.38 29.65 24.39
CA SER A 21 -38.00 29.32 24.69
C SER A 21 -37.94 27.80 24.84
N LEU A 22 -37.68 27.10 23.76
CA LEU A 22 -37.19 25.72 23.81
C LEU A 22 -35.90 25.77 24.64
N PRO A 23 -35.77 25.01 25.74
CA PRO A 23 -34.50 24.87 26.37
C PRO A 23 -33.55 24.31 25.29
N ALA A 24 -32.48 25.03 24.99
CA ALA A 24 -31.36 24.47 24.26
C ALA A 24 -30.93 23.23 25.09
N LEU A 25 -31.17 22.05 24.56
CA LEU A 25 -30.54 20.85 25.12
C LEU A 25 -29.04 21.17 25.11
N PRO A 26 -28.33 20.99 26.25
CA PRO A 26 -26.89 21.12 26.22
C PRO A 26 -26.40 20.15 25.12
N ALA A 27 -25.83 20.68 24.07
CA ALA A 27 -24.98 19.88 23.22
C ALA A 27 -23.99 19.22 24.17
N LEU A 28 -23.97 17.91 24.24
CA LEU A 28 -22.96 17.20 25.01
C LEU A 28 -21.63 17.72 24.43
N ALA A 29 -20.85 18.39 25.29
CA ALA A 29 -19.55 18.87 24.86
C ALA A 29 -18.71 17.63 24.55
N LEU A 30 -18.07 17.62 23.40
CA LEU A 30 -17.14 16.58 22.97
C LEU A 30 -16.14 16.29 24.10
N ASP A 31 -16.01 15.03 24.51
CA ASP A 31 -15.00 14.60 25.48
C ASP A 31 -13.66 14.35 24.72
N ALA A 32 -12.90 15.42 24.51
CA ALA A 32 -11.65 15.37 23.77
C ALA A 32 -10.56 14.55 24.48
N ASP A 33 -10.59 14.49 25.82
CA ASP A 33 -9.63 13.68 26.59
C ASP A 33 -9.94 12.18 26.46
N ASP A 34 -11.21 11.80 26.43
CA ASP A 34 -11.62 10.42 26.17
C ASP A 34 -11.29 10.01 24.73
N PHE A 35 -11.58 10.87 23.74
CA PHE A 35 -11.17 10.66 22.35
C PHE A 35 -9.66 10.36 22.23
N ALA A 36 -8.82 11.25 22.78
CA ALA A 36 -7.38 11.13 22.71
C ALA A 36 -6.87 9.85 23.41
N THR A 37 -7.50 9.49 24.54
CA THR A 37 -7.17 8.27 25.30
C THR A 37 -7.49 7.02 24.50
N LYS A 38 -8.67 6.95 23.86
CA LYS A 38 -9.07 5.82 23.01
C LYS A 38 -8.16 5.68 21.78
N LEU A 39 -7.86 6.79 21.12
CA LEU A 39 -6.95 6.81 19.97
C LEU A 39 -5.55 6.26 20.35
N ALA A 40 -5.01 6.70 21.49
CA ALA A 40 -3.73 6.21 21.99
C ALA A 40 -3.77 4.72 22.39
N ALA A 41 -4.88 4.26 22.98
CA ALA A 41 -5.06 2.87 23.35
C ALA A 41 -5.12 1.95 22.12
N LEU A 42 -5.84 2.34 21.06
CA LEU A 42 -5.94 1.59 19.82
C LEU A 42 -4.60 1.56 19.05
N SER A 43 -3.86 2.67 19.03
CA SER A 43 -2.51 2.72 18.51
C SER A 43 -1.61 1.70 19.23
N SER A 44 -1.73 1.57 20.54
CA SER A 44 -0.96 0.61 21.32
C SER A 44 -1.33 -0.85 21.01
N GLN A 45 -2.58 -1.14 20.69
CA GLN A 45 -3.00 -2.48 20.24
C GLN A 45 -2.36 -2.88 18.91
N SER A 46 -2.09 -1.90 18.04
CA SER A 46 -1.36 -2.12 16.78
C SER A 46 0.16 -2.22 16.97
N GLY A 47 0.65 -2.19 18.21
CA GLY A 47 2.08 -2.26 18.55
C GLY A 47 2.80 -0.92 18.50
N ASN A 48 2.10 0.17 18.15
CA ASN A 48 2.67 1.52 18.10
C ASN A 48 2.24 2.29 19.36
N ARG A 49 3.11 3.14 19.91
CA ARG A 49 2.75 4.00 21.01
C ARG A 49 2.59 5.43 20.52
N LEU A 50 1.37 5.97 20.68
CA LEU A 50 1.07 7.37 20.46
C LEU A 50 1.22 8.13 21.79
N SER A 51 1.96 9.24 21.77
CA SER A 51 2.09 10.15 22.92
C SER A 51 1.97 11.61 22.46
N PHE A 52 1.42 12.47 23.30
CA PHE A 52 1.20 13.89 23.02
C PHE A 52 1.36 14.72 24.30
N SER A 53 1.63 16.02 24.16
CA SER A 53 1.86 16.90 25.30
C SER A 53 0.60 17.56 25.84
N ALA A 54 -0.42 17.79 25.00
CA ALA A 54 -1.68 18.40 25.38
C ALA A 54 -2.81 17.98 24.41
N VAL A 55 -4.05 18.09 24.90
CA VAL A 55 -5.30 17.94 24.13
C VAL A 55 -6.03 19.28 24.18
N GLU A 56 -6.28 19.89 23.02
CA GLU A 56 -6.91 21.21 22.93
C GLU A 56 -8.21 21.10 22.12
N PRO A 57 -9.39 21.11 22.76
CA PRO A 57 -10.67 21.10 22.06
C PRO A 57 -11.10 22.50 21.61
N ASP A 58 -11.69 22.60 20.42
CA ASP A 58 -12.39 23.78 19.91
C ASP A 58 -13.65 23.34 19.12
N GLY A 59 -14.79 23.30 19.78
CA GLY A 59 -16.03 22.78 19.21
C GLY A 59 -15.93 21.30 18.84
N SER A 60 -16.05 20.95 17.56
CA SER A 60 -15.83 19.60 17.02
C SER A 60 -14.39 19.38 16.51
N THR A 61 -13.49 20.29 16.83
CA THR A 61 -12.07 20.16 16.51
C THR A 61 -11.28 19.78 17.74
N VAL A 62 -10.35 18.82 17.61
CA VAL A 62 -9.41 18.43 18.67
C VAL A 62 -7.99 18.53 18.13
N VAL A 63 -7.12 19.26 18.81
CA VAL A 63 -5.70 19.31 18.44
C VAL A 63 -4.89 18.55 19.48
N LEU A 64 -4.13 17.55 19.01
CA LEU A 64 -3.11 16.88 19.82
C LEU A 64 -1.76 17.54 19.55
N ARG A 65 -1.14 18.07 20.62
CA ARG A 65 0.13 18.83 20.52
C ARG A 65 1.35 17.93 20.66
N SER A 66 2.35 18.20 19.84
CA SER A 66 3.68 17.57 19.89
C SER A 66 3.58 16.03 19.89
N VAL A 67 2.82 15.51 18.98
CA VAL A 67 2.57 14.07 18.85
C VAL A 67 3.85 13.34 18.48
N ARG A 68 4.08 12.22 19.14
CA ARG A 68 5.17 11.27 18.83
C ARG A 68 4.61 9.88 18.65
N ILE A 69 5.08 9.21 17.63
CA ILE A 69 4.74 7.82 17.32
C ILE A 69 5.99 6.97 17.53
N GLU A 70 5.93 6.04 18.47
CA GLU A 70 6.98 5.07 18.72
C GLU A 70 6.61 3.74 18.06
N VAL A 71 7.43 3.31 17.13
CA VAL A 71 7.33 2.00 16.45
C VAL A 71 8.42 1.10 17.00
N PRO A 72 8.11 -0.13 17.46
CA PRO A 72 9.13 -1.04 18.00
C PRO A 72 10.29 -1.27 17.03
N GLY A 73 11.51 -1.03 17.48
CA GLY A 73 12.73 -1.24 16.69
C GLY A 73 13.10 -0.08 15.76
N GLN A 74 12.36 1.03 15.79
CA GLN A 74 12.65 2.24 15.01
C GLN A 74 12.88 3.45 15.94
N ALA A 75 13.50 4.50 15.42
CA ALA A 75 13.56 5.79 16.12
C ALA A 75 12.13 6.38 16.20
N PRO A 76 11.79 7.06 17.31
CA PRO A 76 10.50 7.74 17.43
C PRO A 76 10.30 8.77 16.32
N ILE A 77 9.12 8.78 15.71
CA ILE A 77 8.74 9.76 14.68
C ILE A 77 8.08 10.94 15.41
N ALA A 78 8.59 12.14 15.21
CA ALA A 78 7.92 13.36 15.64
C ALA A 78 6.90 13.76 14.56
N ALA A 79 5.62 13.58 14.87
CA ALA A 79 4.53 13.89 13.94
C ALA A 79 4.02 15.34 14.07
N GLY A 80 4.63 16.14 14.97
CA GLY A 80 4.19 17.52 15.20
C GLY A 80 2.80 17.60 15.85
N ASP A 81 2.03 18.61 15.50
CA ASP A 81 0.66 18.75 15.93
C ASP A 81 -0.29 18.02 14.98
N ILE A 82 -1.31 17.33 15.49
CA ILE A 82 -2.33 16.69 14.65
C ILE A 82 -3.67 17.36 14.96
N THR A 83 -4.33 17.87 13.93
CA THR A 83 -5.65 18.51 14.03
C THR A 83 -6.74 17.57 13.52
N PHE A 84 -7.63 17.15 14.39
CA PHE A 84 -8.81 16.35 14.09
C PHE A 84 -10.01 17.27 13.95
N LYS A 85 -10.68 17.28 12.79
CA LYS A 85 -11.87 18.10 12.51
C LYS A 85 -13.10 17.23 12.36
N GLY A 86 -14.26 17.77 12.72
CA GLY A 86 -15.52 17.07 12.64
C GLY A 86 -15.52 15.82 13.53
N VAL A 87 -14.98 15.94 14.74
CA VAL A 87 -14.99 14.86 15.73
C VAL A 87 -16.40 14.78 16.33
N GLU A 88 -17.03 13.63 16.14
CA GLU A 88 -18.39 13.34 16.63
C GLU A 88 -18.35 12.05 17.45
N GLU A 89 -19.00 12.05 18.61
CA GLU A 89 -19.16 10.85 19.44
C GLU A 89 -20.28 9.98 18.85
N GLU A 90 -20.03 8.69 18.73
CA GLU A 90 -20.98 7.70 18.22
C GLU A 90 -21.75 7.02 19.36
N ASP A 91 -22.90 6.40 19.04
CA ASP A 91 -23.80 5.78 20.03
C ASP A 91 -23.15 4.65 20.85
N ASP A 92 -22.11 4.01 20.31
CA ASP A 92 -21.32 2.96 20.98
C ASP A 92 -20.23 3.52 21.91
N GLY A 93 -20.14 4.86 22.01
CA GLY A 93 -19.09 5.58 22.71
C GLY A 93 -17.78 5.65 21.92
N GLY A 94 -17.79 5.35 20.64
CA GLY A 94 -16.70 5.61 19.71
C GLY A 94 -16.68 7.03 19.20
N TYR A 95 -15.80 7.32 18.26
CA TYR A 95 -15.72 8.62 17.60
C TYR A 95 -15.55 8.45 16.11
N PHE A 96 -16.26 9.29 15.35
CA PHE A 96 -16.01 9.52 13.94
C PHE A 96 -15.28 10.85 13.78
N VAL A 97 -14.29 10.88 12.88
CA VAL A 97 -13.51 12.08 12.56
C VAL A 97 -13.58 12.30 11.05
N SER A 98 -14.08 13.44 10.63
CA SER A 98 -14.20 13.74 9.20
C SER A 98 -12.83 13.90 8.53
N GLU A 99 -11.89 14.58 9.22
CA GLU A 99 -10.58 14.92 8.67
C GLU A 99 -9.53 14.98 9.81
N ALA A 100 -8.38 14.35 9.59
CA ALA A 100 -7.20 14.49 10.44
C ALA A 100 -6.05 15.05 9.61
N LEU A 101 -5.55 16.23 10.01
CA LEU A 101 -4.46 16.93 9.35
C LEU A 101 -3.19 16.80 10.17
N PHE A 102 -2.11 16.46 9.51
CA PHE A 102 -0.79 16.31 10.10
C PHE A 102 0.11 17.47 9.65
N GLU A 103 1.09 17.81 10.45
CA GLU A 103 2.16 18.70 10.00
C GLU A 103 3.03 18.01 8.95
N ASP A 104 3.70 18.81 8.11
CA ASP A 104 4.67 18.30 7.16
C ASP A 104 5.81 17.60 7.90
N VAL A 105 6.27 16.48 7.33
CA VAL A 105 7.30 15.65 7.93
C VAL A 105 8.61 15.85 7.19
N GLU A 106 9.66 16.18 7.91
CA GLU A 106 11.02 16.28 7.40
C GLU A 106 11.92 15.31 8.17
N ILE A 107 12.58 14.40 7.45
CA ILE A 107 13.51 13.43 8.01
C ILE A 107 14.89 13.67 7.41
N ASN A 108 15.88 13.96 8.27
CA ASN A 108 17.25 14.21 7.88
C ASN A 108 18.15 13.02 8.27
N GLU A 109 18.74 12.34 7.28
CA GLU A 109 19.70 11.24 7.47
C GLU A 109 21.00 11.53 6.70
N GLY A 110 21.97 12.08 7.40
CA GLY A 110 23.27 12.48 6.80
C GLY A 110 23.06 13.56 5.72
N PRO A 111 23.43 13.30 4.45
CA PRO A 111 23.25 14.25 3.36
C PRO A 111 21.86 14.19 2.73
N THR A 112 21.01 13.27 3.19
CA THR A 112 19.70 13.02 2.59
C THR A 112 18.58 13.61 3.44
N THR A 113 17.70 14.39 2.83
CA THR A 113 16.47 14.92 3.39
C THR A 113 15.26 14.31 2.67
N VAL A 114 14.34 13.76 3.43
CA VAL A 114 13.03 13.29 2.94
C VAL A 114 11.97 14.24 3.47
N THR A 115 11.17 14.80 2.58
CA THR A 115 10.04 15.69 2.94
C THR A 115 8.73 15.07 2.45
N VAL A 116 7.70 15.11 3.31
CA VAL A 116 6.33 14.73 2.97
C VAL A 116 5.42 15.87 3.40
N GLU A 117 4.72 16.47 2.46
CA GLU A 117 3.84 17.60 2.69
C GLU A 117 2.37 17.20 2.68
N GLY A 118 1.51 17.99 3.33
CA GLY A 118 0.06 17.92 3.18
C GLY A 118 -0.54 16.55 3.53
N ILE A 119 -0.09 15.94 4.62
CA ILE A 119 -0.57 14.62 5.06
C ILE A 119 -1.97 14.77 5.66
N GLU A 120 -2.93 14.03 5.10
CA GLU A 120 -4.32 14.06 5.48
C GLU A 120 -4.90 12.63 5.59
N MET A 121 -5.79 12.43 6.55
CA MET A 121 -6.59 11.21 6.68
C MET A 121 -8.06 11.61 6.81
N THR A 122 -8.95 10.89 6.12
CA THR A 122 -10.39 11.15 6.12
C THR A 122 -11.18 9.95 6.59
N GLY A 123 -12.36 10.20 7.19
CA GLY A 123 -13.26 9.15 7.63
C GLY A 123 -12.66 8.23 8.69
N LEU A 124 -11.96 8.83 9.71
CA LEU A 124 -11.33 8.04 10.75
C LEU A 124 -12.39 7.61 11.77
N SER A 125 -12.57 6.31 11.93
CA SER A 125 -13.42 5.68 12.96
C SER A 125 -12.57 5.17 14.12
N VAL A 126 -12.85 5.67 15.32
CA VAL A 126 -12.22 5.27 16.58
C VAL A 126 -13.26 4.49 17.38
N PRO A 127 -13.24 3.15 17.40
CA PRO A 127 -14.27 2.36 18.07
C PRO A 127 -14.32 2.61 19.59
N GLY A 128 -15.54 2.66 20.14
CA GLY A 128 -15.79 2.93 21.56
C GLY A 128 -15.47 1.72 22.45
N ASN A 129 -16.37 0.75 22.42
CA ASN A 129 -16.23 -0.49 23.18
C ASN A 129 -16.14 -1.68 22.21
N GLY A 130 -15.26 -1.56 21.21
CA GLY A 130 -15.15 -2.53 20.15
C GLY A 130 -14.95 -3.95 20.67
N GLU A 131 -15.69 -4.90 20.13
CA GLU A 131 -15.40 -6.32 20.29
C GLU A 131 -13.98 -6.57 19.80
N THR A 132 -13.07 -6.80 20.73
CA THR A 132 -11.69 -7.18 20.40
C THR A 132 -11.73 -8.39 19.49
N GLY A 133 -11.17 -8.24 18.28
CA GLY A 133 -11.15 -9.32 17.28
C GLY A 133 -12.22 -9.23 16.20
N SER A 134 -12.95 -8.12 16.10
CA SER A 134 -13.81 -7.80 14.95
C SER A 134 -13.22 -6.64 14.15
N LEU A 135 -13.58 -6.52 12.86
CA LEU A 135 -13.21 -5.33 12.06
C LEU A 135 -13.80 -4.03 12.64
N ALA A 136 -14.99 -4.10 13.25
CA ALA A 136 -15.62 -2.97 13.89
C ALA A 136 -14.86 -2.47 15.12
N GLY A 137 -14.07 -3.32 15.75
CA GLY A 137 -13.23 -2.95 16.91
C GLY A 137 -11.84 -2.47 16.54
N MET A 138 -11.53 -2.35 15.26
CA MET A 138 -10.23 -1.85 14.77
C MET A 138 -10.33 -0.38 14.36
N LEU A 139 -9.24 0.35 14.55
CA LEU A 139 -9.09 1.69 13.97
C LEU A 139 -9.22 1.57 12.44
N PHE A 140 -10.08 2.39 11.85
CA PHE A 140 -10.35 2.38 10.42
C PHE A 140 -10.36 3.81 9.87
N TYR A 141 -9.95 3.99 8.63
CA TYR A 141 -10.06 5.25 7.92
C TYR A 141 -10.48 4.99 6.47
N GLU A 142 -11.20 5.92 5.87
CA GLU A 142 -11.73 5.80 4.50
C GLU A 142 -10.76 6.31 3.45
N GLY A 143 -9.92 7.29 3.82
CA GLY A 143 -8.97 7.90 2.90
C GLY A 143 -7.69 8.34 3.60
N PHE A 144 -6.60 8.31 2.83
CA PHE A 144 -5.32 8.88 3.21
C PHE A 144 -4.70 9.54 1.98
N SER A 145 -4.22 10.77 2.13
CA SER A 145 -3.54 11.45 1.05
C SER A 145 -2.30 12.20 1.54
N THR A 146 -1.40 12.45 0.61
CA THR A 146 -0.26 13.35 0.82
C THR A 146 -0.19 14.35 -0.33
N GLY A 147 0.40 15.50 -0.08
CA GLY A 147 0.94 16.38 -1.10
C GLY A 147 2.28 15.87 -1.61
N GLU A 148 3.18 16.78 -2.00
CA GLU A 148 4.48 16.41 -2.55
C GLU A 148 5.29 15.56 -1.56
N ILE A 149 5.85 14.47 -2.09
CA ILE A 149 6.91 13.69 -1.43
C ILE A 149 8.20 13.94 -2.19
N SER A 150 9.26 14.35 -1.50
CA SER A 150 10.55 14.60 -2.13
C SER A 150 11.72 14.02 -1.35
N VAL A 151 12.77 13.67 -2.08
CA VAL A 151 14.07 13.27 -1.50
C VAL A 151 15.15 14.12 -2.14
N GLU A 152 15.93 14.77 -1.28
CA GLU A 152 17.10 15.55 -1.66
C GLU A 152 18.36 14.92 -1.07
N THR A 153 19.43 14.88 -1.85
CA THR A 153 20.75 14.43 -1.38
C THR A 153 21.78 15.50 -1.76
N ASP A 154 22.53 16.00 -0.79
CA ASP A 154 23.46 17.13 -0.98
C ASP A 154 22.77 18.35 -1.63
N ASP A 155 21.55 18.69 -1.17
CA ASP A 155 20.69 19.78 -1.67
C ASP A 155 20.24 19.63 -3.13
N VAL A 156 20.37 18.43 -3.70
CA VAL A 156 19.87 18.10 -5.04
C VAL A 156 18.67 17.17 -4.95
N ARG A 157 17.57 17.55 -5.59
CA ARG A 157 16.36 16.73 -5.65
C ARG A 157 16.56 15.53 -6.55
N VAL A 158 16.64 14.34 -5.95
CA VAL A 158 16.87 13.07 -6.64
C VAL A 158 15.57 12.30 -6.90
N PHE A 159 14.54 12.59 -6.12
CA PHE A 159 13.21 11.97 -6.25
C PHE A 159 12.13 12.97 -5.90
N SER A 160 11.01 12.94 -6.62
CA SER A 160 9.75 13.57 -6.20
C SER A 160 8.55 12.78 -6.71
N MET A 161 7.41 12.98 -6.04
CA MET A 161 6.10 12.49 -6.42
C MET A 161 5.08 13.53 -6.00
N ALA A 162 4.08 13.84 -6.84
CA ALA A 162 3.11 14.89 -6.55
C ALA A 162 2.23 14.57 -5.33
N GLY A 163 2.07 13.29 -5.03
CA GLY A 163 1.40 12.80 -3.84
C GLY A 163 0.94 11.36 -3.98
N VAL A 164 0.40 10.86 -2.89
CA VAL A 164 -0.28 9.58 -2.79
C VAL A 164 -1.73 9.84 -2.43
N ASP A 165 -2.66 9.18 -3.08
CA ASP A 165 -4.08 9.09 -2.71
C ASP A 165 -4.41 7.62 -2.44
N MET A 166 -4.99 7.33 -1.30
CA MET A 166 -5.43 5.99 -0.91
C MET A 166 -6.86 6.05 -0.41
N GLN A 167 -7.69 5.16 -0.93
CA GLN A 167 -9.08 4.97 -0.56
C GLN A 167 -9.27 3.56 -0.01
N VAL A 168 -9.97 3.47 1.11
CA VAL A 168 -10.27 2.22 1.80
C VAL A 168 -11.77 2.16 2.04
N GLU A 169 -12.42 1.20 1.44
CA GLU A 169 -13.86 0.99 1.55
C GLU A 169 -14.13 -0.29 2.35
N ARG A 170 -14.90 -0.18 3.42
CA ARG A 170 -15.37 -1.33 4.19
C ARG A 170 -16.83 -1.61 3.82
N GLN A 171 -17.16 -2.86 3.52
CA GLN A 171 -18.55 -3.25 3.29
C GLN A 171 -19.37 -3.13 4.58
N ASP A 172 -20.67 -2.82 4.45
CA ASP A 172 -21.58 -2.55 5.59
C ASP A 172 -21.63 -3.67 6.63
N ASP A 173 -21.47 -4.93 6.17
CA ASP A 173 -21.43 -6.11 7.05
C ASP A 173 -20.07 -6.34 7.72
N GLY A 174 -19.08 -5.50 7.41
CA GLY A 174 -17.72 -5.61 7.95
C GLY A 174 -16.95 -6.84 7.49
N SER A 175 -17.42 -7.55 6.46
CA SER A 175 -16.79 -8.79 6.00
C SER A 175 -15.59 -8.53 5.08
N LYS A 176 -15.59 -7.42 4.37
CA LYS A 176 -14.58 -7.10 3.34
C LYS A 176 -14.08 -5.67 3.44
N VAL A 177 -12.84 -5.52 3.02
CA VAL A 177 -12.16 -4.22 2.86
C VAL A 177 -11.56 -4.18 1.46
N ASP A 178 -11.91 -3.16 0.69
CA ASP A 178 -11.32 -2.85 -0.60
C ASP A 178 -10.39 -1.65 -0.45
N MET A 179 -9.20 -1.71 -1.07
CA MET A 179 -8.20 -0.66 -1.02
C MET A 179 -7.72 -0.31 -2.42
N ARG A 180 -7.63 0.99 -2.70
CA ARG A 180 -7.01 1.55 -3.91
C ARG A 180 -6.01 2.61 -3.49
N MET A 181 -4.84 2.59 -4.11
CA MET A 181 -3.81 3.60 -3.92
C MET A 181 -3.26 4.03 -5.27
N ASN A 182 -3.06 5.30 -5.43
CA ASN A 182 -2.40 5.91 -6.59
C ASN A 182 -1.32 6.87 -6.12
N GLY A 183 -0.10 6.75 -6.65
CA GLY A 183 0.97 7.72 -6.51
C GLY A 183 1.26 8.33 -7.87
N SER A 184 1.10 9.65 -8.01
CA SER A 184 1.14 10.35 -9.28
C SER A 184 2.40 11.20 -9.47
N ASP A 185 2.74 11.47 -10.74
CA ASP A 185 3.84 12.35 -11.14
C ASP A 185 5.18 12.00 -10.46
N LEU A 186 5.45 10.69 -10.36
CA LEU A 186 6.75 10.19 -9.92
C LEU A 186 7.84 10.70 -10.85
N LYS A 187 8.93 11.24 -10.26
CA LYS A 187 10.10 11.70 -10.98
C LYS A 187 11.37 11.26 -10.25
N ILE A 188 12.29 10.64 -10.99
CA ILE A 188 13.59 10.19 -10.49
C ILE A 188 14.68 10.81 -11.35
N ASP A 189 15.60 11.54 -10.74
CA ASP A 189 16.78 12.11 -11.40
C ASP A 189 17.97 11.18 -11.25
N LEU A 190 18.28 10.43 -12.31
CA LEU A 190 19.40 9.51 -12.37
C LEU A 190 20.71 10.19 -12.83
N SER A 191 20.68 11.48 -13.23
CA SER A 191 21.86 12.23 -13.65
C SER A 191 22.82 12.49 -12.49
N THR A 192 22.31 12.41 -11.25
CA THR A 192 23.04 12.64 -9.99
C THR A 192 23.86 11.44 -9.52
N ILE A 193 23.74 10.28 -10.17
CA ILE A 193 24.48 9.07 -9.76
C ILE A 193 25.99 9.31 -9.83
N ASP A 194 26.69 8.98 -8.75
CA ASP A 194 28.13 9.25 -8.61
C ASP A 194 29.02 8.37 -9.50
N ASP A 195 28.60 7.13 -9.79
CA ASP A 195 29.37 6.22 -10.64
C ASP A 195 29.42 6.72 -12.09
N PRO A 196 30.61 7.13 -12.61
CA PRO A 196 30.73 7.66 -13.97
C PRO A 196 30.31 6.67 -15.06
N LYS A 197 30.47 5.35 -14.84
CA LYS A 197 30.07 4.33 -15.81
C LYS A 197 28.56 4.16 -15.85
N ALA A 198 27.91 4.18 -14.68
CA ALA A 198 26.47 4.15 -14.60
C ALA A 198 25.86 5.41 -15.24
N ARG A 199 26.41 6.58 -14.96
CA ARG A 199 25.95 7.85 -15.55
C ARG A 199 26.08 7.85 -17.08
N ASP A 200 27.23 7.41 -17.62
CA ASP A 200 27.41 7.28 -19.08
C ASP A 200 26.40 6.29 -19.70
N ALA A 201 26.15 5.16 -19.04
CA ALA A 201 25.15 4.21 -19.50
C ALA A 201 23.73 4.80 -19.50
N ILE A 202 23.33 5.48 -18.41
CA ILE A 202 22.03 6.15 -18.27
C ILE A 202 21.85 7.19 -19.37
N GLN A 203 22.86 8.03 -19.60
CA GLN A 203 22.84 9.04 -20.65
C GLN A 203 22.73 8.42 -22.06
N GLN A 204 23.48 7.33 -22.34
CA GLN A 204 23.39 6.65 -23.61
C GLN A 204 22.05 5.92 -23.82
N LEU A 205 21.40 5.49 -22.75
CA LEU A 205 20.05 4.91 -22.79
C LEU A 205 18.96 6.00 -22.91
N GLY A 206 19.28 7.27 -22.56
CA GLY A 206 18.33 8.37 -22.56
C GLY A 206 17.37 8.33 -21.39
N TYR A 207 17.82 7.85 -20.23
CA TYR A 207 17.04 7.72 -18.99
C TYR A 207 17.60 8.58 -17.84
N GLU A 208 18.07 9.78 -18.15
CA GLU A 208 18.60 10.71 -17.15
C GLU A 208 17.51 11.13 -16.16
N THR A 209 16.27 11.22 -16.61
CA THR A 209 15.09 11.44 -15.77
C THR A 209 14.05 10.38 -16.11
N LEU A 210 13.52 9.71 -15.08
CA LEU A 210 12.38 8.81 -15.21
C LEU A 210 11.14 9.50 -14.64
N THR A 211 10.01 9.35 -15.32
CA THR A 211 8.69 9.80 -14.87
C THR A 211 7.72 8.64 -14.89
N GLY A 212 6.64 8.74 -14.09
CA GLY A 212 5.66 7.66 -14.05
C GLY A 212 4.67 7.75 -12.91
N ASP A 213 4.04 6.60 -12.63
CA ASP A 213 3.03 6.44 -11.59
C ASP A 213 3.11 5.05 -10.93
N ILE A 214 2.55 4.99 -9.72
CA ILE A 214 2.41 3.74 -8.95
C ILE A 214 0.93 3.54 -8.65
N ASN A 215 0.43 2.30 -8.83
CA ASN A 215 -0.95 1.95 -8.49
C ASN A 215 -0.99 0.66 -7.67
N LEU A 216 -1.94 0.60 -6.73
CA LEU A 216 -2.26 -0.59 -5.98
C LEU A 216 -3.78 -0.75 -5.90
N THR A 217 -4.26 -1.96 -6.18
CA THR A 217 -5.65 -2.37 -5.91
C THR A 217 -5.61 -3.69 -5.16
N ALA A 218 -6.21 -3.73 -4.00
CA ALA A 218 -6.27 -4.91 -3.16
C ALA A 218 -7.63 -5.05 -2.48
N ALA A 219 -7.99 -6.28 -2.14
CA ALA A 219 -9.18 -6.60 -1.37
C ALA A 219 -8.83 -7.61 -0.28
N TRP A 220 -9.45 -7.49 0.86
CA TRP A 220 -9.37 -8.45 1.95
C TRP A 220 -10.76 -8.90 2.37
N ASP A 221 -11.02 -10.20 2.24
CA ASP A 221 -12.20 -10.84 2.83
C ASP A 221 -11.80 -11.40 4.19
N ALA A 222 -12.17 -10.70 5.27
CA ALA A 222 -11.80 -11.05 6.64
C ALA A 222 -12.45 -12.35 7.11
N THR A 223 -13.61 -12.72 6.56
CA THR A 223 -14.35 -13.96 6.89
C THR A 223 -13.70 -15.16 6.24
N ALA A 224 -13.41 -15.07 4.94
CA ALA A 224 -12.71 -16.13 4.21
C ALA A 224 -11.19 -16.14 4.50
N GLY A 225 -10.66 -15.06 5.05
CA GLY A 225 -9.23 -14.86 5.26
C GLY A 225 -8.46 -14.71 3.95
N THR A 226 -9.09 -14.22 2.88
CA THR A 226 -8.46 -14.10 1.56
C THR A 226 -7.98 -12.66 1.36
N VAL A 227 -6.69 -12.50 1.09
CA VAL A 227 -6.10 -11.24 0.61
C VAL A 227 -5.81 -11.39 -0.87
N ASN A 228 -6.41 -10.51 -1.68
CA ASN A 228 -6.23 -10.46 -3.12
C ASN A 228 -5.65 -9.10 -3.51
N MET A 229 -4.36 -9.05 -3.79
CA MET A 229 -3.71 -7.93 -4.46
C MET A 229 -3.94 -8.12 -5.97
N GLN A 230 -4.96 -7.45 -6.48
CA GLN A 230 -5.38 -7.57 -7.88
C GLN A 230 -4.35 -6.94 -8.80
N GLU A 231 -3.77 -5.84 -8.37
CA GLU A 231 -2.75 -5.10 -9.08
C GLU A 231 -1.85 -4.32 -8.11
N TYR A 232 -0.56 -4.45 -8.30
CA TYR A 232 0.45 -3.49 -7.89
C TYR A 232 1.28 -3.17 -9.12
N SER A 233 1.30 -1.92 -9.56
CA SER A 233 2.02 -1.56 -10.79
C SER A 233 2.87 -0.32 -10.60
N LEU A 234 4.03 -0.35 -11.24
CA LEU A 234 4.93 0.77 -11.47
C LEU A 234 4.99 0.99 -12.99
N ASN A 235 4.46 2.10 -13.44
CA ASN A 235 4.55 2.54 -14.81
C ASN A 235 5.65 3.61 -14.91
N LEU A 236 6.68 3.38 -15.74
CA LEU A 236 7.71 4.36 -16.04
C LEU A 236 7.61 4.72 -17.52
N ASP A 237 7.39 6.00 -17.80
CA ASP A 237 7.24 6.53 -19.14
C ASP A 237 8.45 6.19 -20.01
N ASP A 238 8.20 5.76 -21.23
CA ASP A 238 9.23 5.34 -22.21
C ASP A 238 10.13 4.15 -21.77
N VAL A 239 9.97 3.62 -20.56
CA VAL A 239 10.68 2.44 -20.05
C VAL A 239 9.81 1.20 -20.18
N GLY A 240 8.68 1.20 -19.48
CA GLY A 240 7.75 0.08 -19.42
C GLY A 240 6.95 0.06 -18.14
N ARG A 241 6.03 -0.92 -18.03
CA ARG A 241 5.19 -1.15 -16.88
C ARG A 241 5.52 -2.49 -16.25
N LEU A 242 5.85 -2.48 -14.98
CA LEU A 242 5.93 -3.67 -14.15
C LEU A 242 4.63 -3.81 -13.36
N SER A 243 3.91 -4.91 -13.52
CA SER A 243 2.71 -5.20 -12.73
C SER A 243 2.83 -6.55 -12.02
N MET A 244 2.25 -6.62 -10.82
CA MET A 244 2.21 -7.81 -10.00
C MET A 244 0.80 -8.01 -9.47
N SER A 245 0.38 -9.27 -9.36
CA SER A 245 -0.82 -9.67 -8.62
C SER A 245 -0.52 -10.87 -7.74
N MET A 246 -1.25 -11.01 -6.64
CA MET A 246 -1.05 -12.12 -5.70
C MET A 246 -2.34 -12.38 -4.91
N GLU A 247 -2.65 -13.65 -4.70
CA GLU A 247 -3.72 -14.07 -3.82
C GLU A 247 -3.19 -15.06 -2.79
N ILE A 248 -3.51 -14.82 -1.53
CA ILE A 248 -3.24 -15.72 -0.40
C ILE A 248 -4.53 -15.94 0.39
N SER A 249 -4.60 -17.05 1.10
CA SER A 249 -5.71 -17.35 2.01
C SER A 249 -5.21 -17.78 3.39
N GLY A 250 -6.11 -17.73 4.38
CA GLY A 250 -5.79 -17.98 5.78
C GLY A 250 -5.44 -16.72 6.59
N TYR A 251 -5.47 -15.54 5.99
CA TYR A 251 -5.25 -14.25 6.66
C TYR A 251 -6.55 -13.75 7.30
N THR A 252 -7.00 -14.47 8.31
CA THR A 252 -8.25 -14.20 9.05
C THR A 252 -8.03 -13.19 10.18
N LEU A 253 -9.13 -12.69 10.77
CA LEU A 253 -9.07 -11.88 12.01
C LEU A 253 -8.41 -12.66 13.15
N GLU A 254 -8.61 -13.97 13.24
CA GLU A 254 -7.94 -14.81 14.24
C GLU A 254 -6.43 -14.83 14.04
N PHE A 255 -5.97 -14.87 12.78
CA PHE A 255 -4.55 -14.78 12.44
C PHE A 255 -3.96 -13.44 12.88
N ILE A 256 -4.65 -12.32 12.59
CA ILE A 256 -4.23 -10.97 12.99
C ILE A 256 -4.16 -10.85 14.51
N ASN A 257 -5.19 -11.32 15.22
CA ASN A 257 -5.22 -11.31 16.68
C ASN A 257 -4.08 -12.14 17.29
N ALA A 258 -3.81 -13.31 16.74
CA ALA A 258 -2.70 -14.16 17.19
C ALA A 258 -1.34 -13.46 16.98
N MET A 259 -1.18 -12.77 15.86
CA MET A 259 0.02 -11.97 15.55
C MET A 259 0.20 -10.82 16.53
N GLN A 260 -0.86 -10.04 16.79
CA GLN A 260 -0.84 -8.95 17.78
C GLN A 260 -0.49 -9.45 19.18
N GLN A 261 -1.09 -10.56 19.62
CA GLN A 261 -0.78 -11.18 20.91
C GLN A 261 0.67 -11.63 21.01
N ALA A 262 1.21 -12.23 19.94
CA ALA A 262 2.61 -12.65 19.90
C ALA A 262 3.57 -11.46 19.97
N GLN A 263 3.26 -10.36 19.27
CA GLN A 263 4.02 -9.11 19.32
C GLN A 263 3.95 -8.46 20.71
N ALA A 264 2.76 -8.36 21.30
CA ALA A 264 2.58 -7.83 22.65
C ALA A 264 3.33 -8.65 23.71
N ALA A 265 3.29 -9.97 23.62
CA ALA A 265 4.05 -10.86 24.49
C ALA A 265 5.57 -10.70 24.32
N ALA A 266 6.04 -10.52 23.11
CA ALA A 266 7.45 -10.26 22.83
C ALA A 266 7.89 -8.89 23.38
N ALA A 267 7.08 -7.84 23.21
CA ALA A 267 7.34 -6.51 23.74
C ALA A 267 7.36 -6.47 25.30
N ALA A 268 6.56 -7.30 25.95
CA ALA A 268 6.52 -7.41 27.40
C ALA A 268 7.66 -8.25 27.99
N ASN A 269 8.45 -8.96 27.16
CA ASN A 269 9.53 -9.82 27.64
C ASN A 269 10.79 -8.97 27.91
N PRO A 270 11.35 -9.01 29.12
CA PRO A 270 12.55 -8.25 29.48
C PRO A 270 13.83 -8.76 28.82
N ASP A 271 13.84 -9.99 28.30
CA ASP A 271 14.97 -10.55 27.55
C ASP A 271 14.71 -10.45 26.04
N PRO A 272 15.42 -9.54 25.32
CA PRO A 272 15.21 -9.34 23.89
C PRO A 272 15.50 -10.58 23.02
N GLN A 273 16.46 -11.44 23.44
CA GLN A 273 16.79 -12.66 22.69
C GLN A 273 15.67 -13.71 22.85
N ALA A 274 15.18 -13.89 24.07
CA ALA A 274 14.05 -14.77 24.33
C ALA A 274 12.77 -14.27 23.63
N ALA A 275 12.53 -12.95 23.62
CA ALA A 275 11.43 -12.31 22.91
C ALA A 275 11.47 -12.61 21.41
N GLN A 276 12.61 -12.39 20.76
CA GLN A 276 12.79 -12.69 19.33
C GLN A 276 12.62 -14.16 18.99
N GLN A 277 13.15 -15.05 19.83
CA GLN A 277 12.96 -16.50 19.62
C GLN A 277 11.50 -16.91 19.75
N ALA A 278 10.81 -16.44 20.78
CA ALA A 278 9.39 -16.73 21.00
C ALA A 278 8.53 -16.21 19.83
N LEU A 279 8.80 -14.98 19.37
CA LEU A 279 8.11 -14.39 18.21
C LEU A 279 8.39 -15.23 16.95
N GLY A 280 9.63 -15.66 16.72
CA GLY A 280 9.99 -16.51 15.58
C GLY A 280 9.24 -17.85 15.58
N PHE A 281 9.09 -18.50 16.73
CA PHE A 281 8.30 -19.73 16.84
C PHE A 281 6.81 -19.49 16.65
N ALA A 282 6.26 -18.39 17.18
CA ALA A 282 4.87 -18.01 16.97
C ALA A 282 4.59 -17.76 15.48
N MET A 283 5.48 -17.03 14.80
CA MET A 283 5.38 -16.77 13.36
C MET A 283 5.41 -18.07 12.53
N LEU A 284 6.30 -19.01 12.85
CA LEU A 284 6.32 -20.32 12.18
C LEU A 284 5.02 -21.10 12.37
N GLY A 285 4.41 -21.01 13.55
CA GLY A 285 3.10 -21.60 13.83
C GLY A 285 1.98 -20.95 13.01
N MET A 286 2.00 -19.62 12.91
CA MET A 286 1.01 -18.84 12.14
C MET A 286 1.14 -19.07 10.63
N LEU A 287 2.35 -19.22 10.09
CA LEU A 287 2.56 -19.54 8.67
C LEU A 287 1.87 -20.83 8.22
N GLN A 288 1.57 -21.76 9.15
CA GLN A 288 0.82 -22.98 8.83
C GLN A 288 -0.64 -22.71 8.44
N GLN A 289 -1.18 -21.57 8.79
CA GLN A 289 -2.54 -21.15 8.43
C GLN A 289 -2.62 -20.53 7.04
N LEU A 290 -1.48 -20.03 6.54
CA LEU A 290 -1.43 -19.34 5.27
C LEU A 290 -1.28 -20.30 4.10
N ASN A 291 -2.01 -20.04 3.04
CA ASN A 291 -1.90 -20.73 1.78
C ASN A 291 -1.62 -19.75 0.65
N PHE A 292 -0.81 -20.16 -0.28
CA PHE A 292 -0.56 -19.49 -1.54
C PHE A 292 -1.59 -19.95 -2.57
N ASN A 293 -2.32 -19.02 -3.16
CA ASN A 293 -3.35 -19.30 -4.16
C ASN A 293 -2.84 -19.01 -5.57
N SER A 294 -2.28 -17.84 -5.80
CA SER A 294 -1.72 -17.46 -7.10
C SER A 294 -0.78 -16.25 -6.99
N ALA A 295 0.11 -16.10 -7.98
CA ALA A 295 0.85 -14.88 -8.22
C ALA A 295 1.14 -14.71 -9.71
N SER A 296 1.26 -13.45 -10.14
CA SER A 296 1.70 -13.09 -11.47
C SER A 296 2.63 -11.87 -11.41
N VAL A 297 3.68 -11.90 -12.23
CA VAL A 297 4.55 -10.75 -12.48
C VAL A 297 4.61 -10.55 -13.97
N ARG A 298 4.25 -9.35 -14.45
CA ARG A 298 4.25 -8.99 -15.86
C ARG A 298 5.06 -7.72 -16.07
N PHE A 299 5.91 -7.75 -17.06
CA PHE A 299 6.60 -6.58 -17.57
C PHE A 299 6.14 -6.28 -19.00
N GLU A 300 5.63 -5.06 -19.22
CA GLU A 300 5.23 -4.53 -20.51
C GLU A 300 6.29 -3.52 -20.95
N ASP A 301 6.94 -3.80 -22.08
CA ASP A 301 8.05 -2.99 -22.60
C ASP A 301 7.53 -1.78 -23.37
N ALA A 302 8.04 -0.59 -23.05
CA ALA A 302 7.77 0.61 -23.84
C ALA A 302 8.95 0.96 -24.77
N SER A 303 10.20 0.74 -24.32
CA SER A 303 11.39 0.92 -25.18
C SER A 303 12.69 0.39 -24.56
N VAL A 304 12.66 -0.05 -23.29
CA VAL A 304 13.90 -0.37 -22.55
C VAL A 304 14.67 -1.50 -23.19
N THR A 305 14.00 -2.51 -23.73
CA THR A 305 14.68 -3.65 -24.37
C THR A 305 15.42 -3.24 -25.63
N GLU A 306 14.81 -2.45 -26.52
CA GLU A 306 15.46 -1.96 -27.74
C GLU A 306 16.64 -1.04 -27.43
N ARG A 307 16.48 -0.11 -26.49
CA ARG A 307 17.55 0.79 -26.04
C ARG A 307 18.70 0.02 -25.41
N ALA A 308 18.40 -0.98 -24.56
CA ALA A 308 19.43 -1.84 -23.95
C ALA A 308 20.20 -2.68 -25.00
N LEU A 309 19.51 -3.24 -26.00
CA LEU A 309 20.14 -3.98 -27.08
C LEU A 309 21.03 -3.08 -27.93
N ALA A 310 20.57 -1.87 -28.25
CA ALA A 310 21.36 -0.90 -29.02
C ALA A 310 22.61 -0.46 -28.24
N PHE A 311 22.46 -0.18 -26.94
CA PHE A 311 23.58 0.17 -26.07
C PHE A 311 24.59 -0.96 -25.95
N ALA A 312 24.14 -2.19 -25.65
CA ALA A 312 25.03 -3.37 -25.56
C ALA A 312 25.74 -3.68 -26.91
N GLY A 313 25.02 -3.51 -28.02
CA GLY A 313 25.58 -3.65 -29.36
C GLY A 313 26.69 -2.63 -29.61
N LYS A 314 26.44 -1.35 -29.32
CA LYS A 314 27.44 -0.27 -29.45
C LYS A 314 28.72 -0.55 -28.67
N GLN A 315 28.58 -1.05 -27.43
CA GLN A 315 29.73 -1.42 -26.58
C GLN A 315 30.59 -2.53 -27.18
N GLN A 316 30.01 -3.41 -28.04
CA GLN A 316 30.68 -4.51 -28.71
C GLN A 316 30.98 -4.23 -30.18
N GLY A 317 30.68 -3.03 -30.66
CA GLY A 317 30.90 -2.64 -32.05
C GLY A 317 29.95 -3.32 -33.07
N VAL A 318 28.76 -3.73 -32.61
CA VAL A 318 27.74 -4.39 -33.44
C VAL A 318 26.40 -3.62 -33.34
N SER A 319 25.46 -3.94 -34.23
CA SER A 319 24.09 -3.35 -34.12
C SER A 319 23.26 -4.01 -33.02
N GLY A 320 22.17 -3.33 -32.60
CA GLY A 320 21.18 -3.90 -31.66
C GLY A 320 20.59 -5.21 -32.18
N ASP A 321 20.31 -5.32 -33.48
CA ASP A 321 19.82 -6.57 -34.11
C ASP A 321 20.82 -7.71 -34.04
N GLN A 322 22.11 -7.41 -34.27
CA GLN A 322 23.17 -8.40 -34.13
C GLN A 322 23.32 -8.85 -32.67
N MET A 323 23.17 -7.91 -31.71
CA MET A 323 23.17 -8.23 -30.28
C MET A 323 21.97 -9.10 -29.90
N ARG A 324 20.78 -8.82 -30.42
CA ARG A 324 19.58 -9.64 -30.25
C ARG A 324 19.80 -11.07 -30.70
N MET A 325 20.33 -11.24 -31.90
CA MET A 325 20.65 -12.57 -32.43
C MET A 325 21.70 -13.31 -31.61
N ALA A 326 22.75 -12.61 -31.17
CA ALA A 326 23.77 -13.18 -30.29
C ALA A 326 23.19 -13.66 -28.96
N LEU A 327 22.36 -12.84 -28.30
CA LEU A 327 21.68 -13.22 -27.05
C LEU A 327 20.79 -14.44 -27.25
N LYS A 328 19.98 -14.49 -28.30
CA LYS A 328 19.16 -15.67 -28.63
C LYS A 328 20.00 -16.93 -28.78
N GLY A 329 21.14 -16.84 -29.47
CA GLY A 329 22.06 -17.96 -29.64
C GLY A 329 22.72 -18.43 -28.33
N MET A 330 22.91 -17.53 -27.38
CA MET A 330 23.52 -17.83 -26.08
C MET A 330 22.53 -18.33 -25.04
N LEU A 331 21.21 -18.11 -25.20
CA LEU A 331 20.17 -18.48 -24.22
C LEU A 331 20.30 -19.95 -23.75
N PRO A 332 20.45 -20.99 -24.62
CA PRO A 332 20.55 -22.37 -24.16
C PRO A 332 21.76 -22.62 -23.24
N LEU A 333 22.88 -21.95 -23.52
CA LEU A 333 24.09 -22.07 -22.68
C LEU A 333 23.92 -21.38 -21.32
N MET A 334 23.34 -20.19 -21.32
CA MET A 334 23.09 -19.43 -20.11
C MET A 334 22.09 -20.16 -19.18
N LEU A 335 21.02 -20.68 -19.76
CA LEU A 335 19.97 -21.39 -19.05
C LEU A 335 20.40 -22.77 -18.55
N GLY A 336 21.43 -23.38 -19.14
CA GLY A 336 21.96 -24.69 -18.76
C GLY A 336 22.35 -24.81 -17.29
N ARG A 337 22.65 -23.69 -16.62
CA ARG A 337 23.00 -23.63 -15.18
C ARG A 337 21.80 -23.73 -14.25
N ILE A 338 20.58 -23.46 -14.71
CA ILE A 338 19.37 -23.49 -13.88
C ILE A 338 19.07 -24.91 -13.38
N GLY A 339 19.38 -25.94 -14.17
CA GLY A 339 19.24 -27.34 -13.78
C GLY A 339 17.79 -27.82 -13.68
N ILE A 340 16.81 -27.09 -14.23
CA ILE A 340 15.38 -27.42 -14.29
C ILE A 340 14.96 -27.39 -15.77
N PRO A 341 14.94 -28.56 -16.47
CA PRO A 341 14.78 -28.60 -17.93
C PRO A 341 13.49 -27.95 -18.46
N GLU A 342 12.37 -28.16 -17.74
CA GLU A 342 11.10 -27.59 -18.15
C GLU A 342 11.10 -26.06 -18.06
N LEU A 343 11.62 -25.51 -16.96
CA LEU A 343 11.77 -24.07 -16.79
C LEU A 343 12.73 -23.46 -17.82
N GLN A 344 13.85 -24.15 -18.11
CA GLN A 344 14.80 -23.72 -19.16
C GLN A 344 14.12 -23.61 -20.51
N LYS A 345 13.28 -24.58 -20.88
CA LYS A 345 12.54 -24.62 -22.14
C LYS A 345 11.52 -23.47 -22.21
N GLN A 346 10.78 -23.24 -21.13
CA GLN A 346 9.80 -22.14 -21.06
C GLN A 346 10.50 -20.77 -21.17
N ILE A 347 11.58 -20.55 -20.42
CA ILE A 347 12.36 -19.30 -20.49
C ILE A 347 12.92 -19.10 -21.91
N ALA A 348 13.53 -20.13 -22.51
CA ALA A 348 14.08 -20.01 -23.85
C ALA A 348 13.02 -19.66 -24.89
N ALA A 349 11.85 -20.29 -24.82
CA ALA A 349 10.74 -20.02 -25.71
C ALA A 349 10.19 -18.59 -25.54
N ALA A 350 9.90 -18.19 -24.31
CA ALA A 350 9.40 -16.85 -24.00
C ALA A 350 10.40 -15.76 -24.37
N ALA A 351 11.68 -15.92 -23.97
CA ALA A 351 12.73 -14.96 -24.28
C ALA A 351 12.96 -14.83 -25.80
N SER A 352 12.87 -15.93 -26.57
CA SER A 352 12.98 -15.85 -28.00
C SER A 352 11.85 -15.04 -28.64
N VAL A 353 10.61 -15.26 -28.22
CA VAL A 353 9.44 -14.52 -28.72
C VAL A 353 9.52 -13.04 -28.31
N TYR A 354 9.86 -12.77 -27.05
CA TYR A 354 10.00 -11.41 -26.53
C TYR A 354 11.10 -10.62 -27.24
N LEU A 355 12.29 -11.21 -27.42
CA LEU A 355 13.41 -10.55 -28.09
C LEU A 355 13.12 -10.25 -29.58
N ASP A 356 12.28 -11.04 -30.25
CA ASP A 356 11.89 -10.77 -31.64
C ASP A 356 10.97 -9.56 -31.77
N ASN A 357 10.11 -9.33 -30.77
CA ASN A 357 9.18 -8.23 -30.75
C ASN A 357 8.85 -7.90 -29.27
N PRO A 358 9.64 -7.06 -28.62
CA PRO A 358 9.43 -6.73 -27.21
C PRO A 358 8.07 -6.06 -26.99
N GLN A 359 7.15 -6.77 -26.37
CA GLN A 359 5.86 -6.25 -25.92
C GLN A 359 5.67 -6.54 -24.43
N ASP A 360 5.54 -7.83 -24.07
CA ASP A 360 5.39 -8.22 -22.67
C ASP A 360 6.03 -9.58 -22.38
N ILE A 361 6.41 -9.77 -21.10
CA ILE A 361 6.80 -11.06 -20.54
C ILE A 361 6.08 -11.24 -19.21
N THR A 362 5.49 -12.41 -19.02
CA THR A 362 4.73 -12.73 -17.82
C THR A 362 5.19 -14.02 -17.20
N ILE A 363 5.38 -14.00 -15.89
CA ILE A 363 5.63 -15.18 -15.05
C ILE A 363 4.41 -15.37 -14.18
N THR A 364 3.81 -16.54 -14.21
CA THR A 364 2.68 -16.90 -13.34
C THR A 364 3.01 -18.10 -12.48
N ALA A 365 2.45 -18.13 -11.29
CA ALA A 365 2.40 -19.28 -10.39
C ALA A 365 0.94 -19.49 -10.01
N MET A 366 0.30 -20.51 -10.59
CA MET A 366 -1.13 -20.79 -10.44
C MET A 366 -1.32 -22.30 -10.17
N PRO A 367 -1.10 -22.75 -8.93
CA PRO A 367 -1.31 -24.15 -8.57
C PRO A 367 -2.80 -24.53 -8.73
N ALA A 368 -3.10 -25.80 -8.99
CA ALA A 368 -4.46 -26.29 -9.17
C ALA A 368 -5.36 -26.17 -7.92
N SER A 369 -4.74 -26.03 -6.76
CA SER A 369 -5.39 -25.76 -5.47
C SER A 369 -4.44 -24.98 -4.59
N PRO A 370 -4.95 -24.23 -3.58
CA PRO A 370 -4.09 -23.51 -2.63
C PRO A 370 -3.02 -24.40 -2.00
N VAL A 371 -1.78 -23.90 -1.92
CA VAL A 371 -0.63 -24.62 -1.39
C VAL A 371 -0.22 -24.00 -0.06
N ALA A 372 -0.20 -24.79 1.01
CA ALA A 372 0.20 -24.31 2.32
C ALA A 372 1.65 -23.77 2.30
N VAL A 373 1.86 -22.61 2.91
CA VAL A 373 3.18 -21.94 2.96
C VAL A 373 4.30 -22.87 3.48
N PRO A 374 4.10 -23.71 4.53
CA PRO A 374 5.13 -24.66 4.97
C PRO A 374 5.53 -25.69 3.92
N VAL A 375 4.61 -26.08 3.04
CA VAL A 375 4.91 -27.02 1.94
C VAL A 375 5.85 -26.35 0.93
N ILE A 376 5.60 -25.07 0.60
CA ILE A 376 6.47 -24.27 -0.26
C ILE A 376 7.85 -24.12 0.36
N MET A 377 7.92 -23.80 1.65
CA MET A 377 9.18 -23.68 2.38
C MET A 377 9.95 -25.01 2.41
N GLY A 378 9.25 -26.10 2.70
CA GLY A 378 9.85 -27.44 2.69
C GLY A 378 10.39 -27.84 1.32
N ALA A 379 9.64 -27.60 0.26
CA ALA A 379 10.07 -27.84 -1.11
C ALA A 379 11.29 -26.94 -1.48
N GLY A 380 11.26 -25.67 -1.12
CA GLY A 380 12.37 -24.74 -1.36
C GLY A 380 13.68 -25.13 -0.67
N MET A 381 13.59 -25.71 0.52
CA MET A 381 14.75 -26.17 1.29
C MET A 381 15.24 -27.56 0.86
N GLY A 382 14.33 -28.45 0.48
CA GLY A 382 14.63 -29.85 0.15
C GLY A 382 14.94 -30.05 -1.33
N ASP A 383 14.04 -29.69 -2.19
CA ASP A 383 14.16 -29.79 -3.66
C ASP A 383 13.53 -28.55 -4.33
N PRO A 384 14.30 -27.46 -4.49
CA PRO A 384 13.79 -26.23 -5.13
C PRO A 384 13.22 -26.44 -6.54
N LYS A 385 13.59 -27.52 -7.23
CA LYS A 385 13.09 -27.83 -8.58
C LYS A 385 11.61 -28.21 -8.56
N SER A 386 11.17 -28.86 -7.49
CA SER A 386 9.77 -29.25 -7.30
C SER A 386 8.81 -28.06 -7.19
N LEU A 387 9.31 -26.86 -6.85
CA LEU A 387 8.49 -25.65 -6.78
C LEU A 387 7.86 -25.27 -8.12
N VAL A 388 8.53 -25.53 -9.24
CA VAL A 388 8.01 -25.22 -10.59
C VAL A 388 6.72 -25.99 -10.87
N ASP A 389 6.72 -27.28 -10.56
CA ASP A 389 5.56 -28.14 -10.74
C ASP A 389 4.50 -27.90 -9.66
N LEU A 390 4.94 -27.79 -8.38
CA LEU A 390 4.06 -27.55 -7.23
C LEU A 390 3.22 -26.28 -7.41
N LEU A 391 3.84 -25.20 -7.88
CA LEU A 391 3.19 -23.90 -8.08
C LEU A 391 2.68 -23.71 -9.51
N ASN A 392 2.84 -24.69 -10.39
CA ASN A 392 2.48 -24.63 -11.80
C ASN A 392 3.03 -23.35 -12.45
N VAL A 393 4.35 -23.13 -12.29
CA VAL A 393 5.01 -21.93 -12.81
C VAL A 393 5.01 -21.95 -14.34
N GLN A 394 4.55 -20.85 -14.94
CA GLN A 394 4.57 -20.67 -16.40
C GLN A 394 5.26 -19.33 -16.76
N ILE A 395 5.98 -19.33 -17.88
CA ILE A 395 6.63 -18.13 -18.43
C ILE A 395 6.18 -17.99 -19.89
N ILE A 396 5.51 -16.88 -20.17
CA ILE A 396 4.96 -16.59 -21.50
C ILE A 396 5.39 -15.19 -21.94
N ALA A 397 5.42 -14.94 -23.24
CA ALA A 397 5.68 -13.61 -23.79
C ALA A 397 4.71 -13.31 -24.92
N ASN A 398 4.34 -12.03 -25.05
CA ASN A 398 3.50 -11.47 -26.10
C ASN A 398 2.15 -12.23 -26.25
N LYS A 399 1.59 -12.68 -25.14
CA LYS A 399 0.28 -13.33 -25.11
C LYS A 399 -0.58 -12.73 -24.03
N PRO A 400 -1.90 -12.57 -24.28
CA PRO A 400 -2.81 -12.20 -23.21
C PRO A 400 -2.70 -13.24 -22.09
N VAL A 401 -2.60 -12.76 -20.85
CA VAL A 401 -2.78 -13.61 -19.67
C VAL A 401 -4.25 -13.93 -19.61
N GLU A 402 -4.62 -15.20 -19.75
CA GLU A 402 -5.96 -15.64 -19.37
C GLU A 402 -6.06 -15.52 -17.85
N VAL A 403 -6.49 -14.34 -17.39
CA VAL A 403 -6.86 -14.15 -16.00
C VAL A 403 -8.11 -14.99 -15.80
N CYS A 404 -7.95 -16.16 -15.21
CA CYS A 404 -9.06 -16.97 -14.77
C CYS A 404 -9.74 -16.26 -13.58
N CYS A 405 -10.53 -15.23 -13.89
CA CYS A 405 -11.55 -14.71 -12.98
C CYS A 405 -12.63 -15.77 -12.88
N LYS A 406 -12.51 -16.68 -11.92
CA LYS A 406 -13.69 -17.37 -11.43
C LYS A 406 -14.49 -16.35 -10.64
N GLN A 407 -15.63 -15.96 -11.23
CA GLN A 407 -16.73 -15.26 -10.57
C GLN A 407 -17.24 -16.05 -9.34
#